data_d718ef743a889d701ebccef6537ab89d
#
_entry.id   d718ef743a889d701ebccef6537ab89d
#
_cell.length_a   1.000
_cell.length_b   1.000
_cell.length_c   1.000
_cell.angle_alpha   90.00
_cell.angle_beta   90.00
_cell.angle_gamma   90.00
#
_symmetry.space_group_name_H-M   'P 1'
#
loop_
_entity.id
_entity.type
_entity.pdbx_description
1 polymer ?
#
loop_
_entity_poly.entity_id
_entity_poly.type
_entity_poly.pdbx_seq_one_letter_code
_entity_poly.pdbx_strand_id
1 'polypeptide(L)'
;MPIIDRKESVAVLQECMDLQLKKSKDYQSDSSNITQAMHYRRGVDTIHDIIIGKLMRATSLIESGNDPNFESLEDTYKDMINYASFAVSYMRGKMDGQQSGRDMFNKPKVKKLWYKKIQVI
;
A
#
# COMPACT_ATOMS: atom_id res chain seq x y z
N MET A 1 -27.09 -11.60 -4.49
CA MET A 1 -26.12 -10.57 -4.14
C MET A 1 -26.67 -9.18 -4.27
N PRO A 2 -26.22 -8.34 -3.40
CA PRO A 2 -26.67 -6.97 -3.39
C PRO A 2 -26.37 -6.22 -4.68
N ILE A 3 -27.05 -5.11 -4.84
CA ILE A 3 -26.92 -4.21 -5.98
C ILE A 3 -25.48 -3.72 -6.20
N ILE A 4 -24.68 -3.68 -5.14
CA ILE A 4 -23.28 -3.25 -5.19
C ILE A 4 -22.47 -4.04 -6.24
N ASP A 5 -22.76 -5.35 -6.37
CA ASP A 5 -22.02 -6.20 -7.30
C ASP A 5 -22.28 -5.88 -8.76
N ARG A 6 -23.29 -5.10 -9.05
CA ARG A 6 -23.61 -4.71 -10.42
C ARG A 6 -22.72 -3.62 -10.95
N LYS A 7 -21.98 -2.94 -10.07
CA LYS A 7 -21.04 -1.91 -10.50
C LYS A 7 -19.70 -2.55 -10.81
N GLU A 8 -19.27 -2.39 -12.04
CA GLU A 8 -18.01 -2.99 -12.51
C GLU A 8 -16.81 -2.57 -11.68
N SER A 9 -16.73 -1.29 -11.31
CA SER A 9 -15.60 -0.82 -10.50
C SER A 9 -15.57 -1.45 -9.13
N VAL A 10 -16.72 -1.79 -8.55
CA VAL A 10 -16.78 -2.50 -7.28
C VAL A 10 -16.32 -3.94 -7.45
N ALA A 11 -16.68 -4.57 -8.57
CA ALA A 11 -16.20 -5.91 -8.90
C ALA A 11 -14.66 -5.93 -9.00
N VAL A 12 -14.07 -4.89 -9.59
CA VAL A 12 -12.61 -4.74 -9.66
C VAL A 12 -12.00 -4.65 -8.26
N LEU A 13 -12.62 -3.90 -7.35
CA LEU A 13 -12.15 -3.82 -5.96
C LEU A 13 -12.18 -5.19 -5.28
N GLN A 14 -13.21 -5.99 -5.56
CA GLN A 14 -13.30 -7.35 -5.06
C GLN A 14 -12.14 -8.21 -5.59
N GLU A 15 -11.83 -8.09 -6.87
CA GLU A 15 -10.70 -8.79 -7.47
C GLU A 15 -9.38 -8.39 -6.82
N CYS A 16 -9.21 -7.10 -6.52
CA CYS A 16 -8.02 -6.59 -5.84
C CYS A 16 -7.91 -7.18 -4.42
N MET A 17 -9.03 -7.27 -3.71
CA MET A 17 -9.06 -7.87 -2.38
C MET A 17 -8.67 -9.34 -2.44
N ASP A 18 -9.22 -10.09 -3.39
CA ASP A 18 -8.89 -11.51 -3.53
C ASP A 18 -7.40 -11.71 -3.84
N LEU A 19 -6.85 -10.86 -4.70
CA LEU A 19 -5.43 -10.89 -5.05
C LEU A 19 -4.57 -10.58 -3.82
N GLN A 20 -4.96 -9.60 -3.04
CA GLN A 20 -4.25 -9.23 -1.81
C GLN A 20 -4.23 -10.37 -0.81
N LEU A 21 -5.36 -11.04 -0.61
CA LEU A 21 -5.47 -12.18 0.29
C LEU A 21 -4.62 -13.37 -0.19
N LYS A 22 -4.58 -13.59 -1.49
CA LYS A 22 -3.75 -14.65 -2.07
C LYS A 22 -2.27 -14.38 -1.85
N LYS A 23 -1.82 -13.16 -2.11
CA LYS A 23 -0.42 -12.77 -1.96
C LYS A 23 0.03 -12.73 -0.50
N SER A 24 -0.88 -12.45 0.44
CA SER A 24 -0.54 -12.38 1.85
C SER A 24 0.00 -13.71 2.38
N LYS A 25 -0.43 -14.81 1.80
CA LYS A 25 0.08 -16.14 2.17
C LYS A 25 1.57 -16.29 1.87
N ASP A 26 2.05 -15.61 0.84
CA ASP A 26 3.45 -15.65 0.45
C ASP A 26 4.31 -14.73 1.33
N TYR A 27 3.76 -13.60 1.75
CA TYR A 27 4.48 -12.61 2.55
C TYR A 27 4.46 -12.91 4.05
N GLN A 28 3.44 -13.62 4.51
CA GLN A 28 3.21 -13.88 5.93
C GLN A 28 3.23 -15.37 6.22
N SER A 29 4.28 -16.03 5.78
CA SER A 29 4.47 -17.44 6.08
C SER A 29 4.69 -17.62 7.58
N ASP A 30 4.04 -18.65 8.17
CA ASP A 30 4.21 -18.97 9.57
C ASP A 30 5.66 -19.31 9.94
N SER A 31 6.46 -19.69 8.96
CA SER A 31 7.87 -20.02 9.16
C SER A 31 8.78 -18.79 9.10
N SER A 32 8.26 -17.60 8.83
CA SER A 32 9.07 -16.39 8.68
C SER A 32 8.74 -15.37 9.78
N ASN A 33 9.78 -14.67 10.25
CA ASN A 33 9.62 -13.55 11.18
C ASN A 33 9.46 -12.22 10.45
N ILE A 34 9.41 -12.24 9.11
CA ILE A 34 9.24 -11.03 8.33
C ILE A 34 7.77 -10.65 8.29
N THR A 35 7.47 -9.46 8.76
CA THR A 35 6.10 -8.91 8.73
C THR A 35 5.94 -7.97 7.56
N GLN A 36 4.68 -7.67 7.20
CA GLN A 36 4.39 -6.79 6.08
C GLN A 36 5.04 -5.41 6.25
N ALA A 37 4.97 -4.83 7.45
CA ALA A 37 5.51 -3.49 7.69
C ALA A 37 7.02 -3.41 7.50
N MET A 38 7.74 -4.52 7.65
CA MET A 38 9.19 -4.54 7.45
C MET A 38 9.59 -4.24 6.01
N HIS A 39 8.71 -4.46 5.05
CA HIS A 39 8.97 -4.13 3.65
C HIS A 39 8.94 -2.64 3.38
N TYR A 40 8.43 -1.85 4.31
CA TYR A 40 8.24 -0.41 4.13
C TYR A 40 9.03 0.36 5.18
N ARG A 41 10.35 0.43 4.98
CA ARG A 41 11.27 1.03 5.95
C ARG A 41 10.94 2.48 6.29
N ARG A 42 10.49 3.23 5.32
CA ARG A 42 10.08 4.62 5.51
C ARG A 42 8.56 4.78 5.49
N GLY A 43 7.85 3.70 5.85
CA GLY A 43 6.41 3.71 5.94
C GLY A 43 5.73 4.14 4.64
N VAL A 44 4.88 5.14 4.75
CA VAL A 44 4.12 5.65 3.59
C VAL A 44 5.03 6.16 2.47
N ASP A 45 6.19 6.73 2.79
CA ASP A 45 7.12 7.18 1.75
C ASP A 45 7.59 6.02 0.87
N THR A 46 7.92 4.87 1.47
CA THR A 46 8.31 3.69 0.70
C THR A 46 7.17 3.20 -0.18
N ILE A 47 5.96 3.14 0.39
CA ILE A 47 4.77 2.70 -0.37
C ILE A 47 4.49 3.68 -1.51
N HIS A 48 4.62 4.98 -1.24
CA HIS A 48 4.41 6.02 -2.24
C HIS A 48 5.39 5.87 -3.41
N ASP A 49 6.66 5.60 -3.12
CA ASP A 49 7.66 5.35 -4.17
C ASP A 49 7.28 4.16 -5.04
N ILE A 50 6.73 3.10 -4.42
CA ILE A 50 6.27 1.93 -5.18
C ILE A 50 5.11 2.32 -6.10
N ILE A 51 4.16 3.11 -5.59
CA ILE A 51 3.01 3.57 -6.39
C ILE A 51 3.49 4.42 -7.58
N ILE A 52 4.46 5.31 -7.34
CA ILE A 52 5.04 6.12 -8.43
C ILE A 52 5.67 5.21 -9.49
N GLY A 53 6.39 4.18 -9.08
CA GLY A 53 6.96 3.21 -10.01
C GLY A 53 5.89 2.49 -10.83
N LYS A 54 4.78 2.11 -10.20
CA LYS A 54 3.66 1.49 -10.91
C LYS A 54 3.01 2.46 -11.89
N LEU A 55 2.89 3.73 -11.51
CA LEU A 55 2.35 4.75 -12.40
C LEU A 55 3.23 4.93 -13.64
N MET A 56 4.55 4.96 -13.44
CA MET A 56 5.50 5.04 -14.56
C MET A 56 5.39 3.84 -15.49
N ARG A 57 5.23 2.64 -14.92
CA ARG A 57 5.01 1.44 -15.70
C ARG A 57 3.71 1.53 -16.52
N ALA A 58 2.63 2.00 -15.90
CA ALA A 58 1.35 2.17 -16.58
C ALA A 58 1.50 3.16 -17.74
N THR A 59 2.17 4.27 -17.51
CA THR A 59 2.42 5.29 -18.54
C THR A 59 3.20 4.69 -19.71
N SER A 60 4.25 3.93 -19.43
CA SER A 60 5.05 3.29 -20.47
C SER A 60 4.22 2.29 -21.30
N LEU A 61 3.37 1.52 -20.64
CA LEU A 61 2.50 0.56 -21.31
C LEU A 61 1.48 1.27 -22.21
N ILE A 62 0.94 2.38 -21.78
CA ILE A 62 0.02 3.19 -22.58
C ILE A 62 0.75 3.77 -23.80
N GLU A 63 1.94 4.31 -23.60
CA GLU A 63 2.71 4.92 -24.68
C GLU A 63 3.14 3.91 -25.73
N SER A 64 3.38 2.65 -25.36
CA SER A 64 3.78 1.62 -26.30
C SER A 64 2.66 1.27 -27.30
N GLY A 65 1.40 1.46 -26.90
CA GLY A 65 0.25 1.28 -27.79
C GLY A 65 0.03 -0.13 -28.30
N ASN A 66 0.63 -1.15 -27.68
CA ASN A 66 0.51 -2.53 -28.11
C ASN A 66 -0.64 -3.23 -27.37
N ASP A 67 -1.49 -3.92 -28.11
CA ASP A 67 -2.60 -4.69 -27.56
C ASP A 67 -2.20 -5.73 -26.52
N PRO A 68 -1.08 -6.48 -26.70
CA PRO A 68 -0.68 -7.47 -25.70
C PRO A 68 -0.39 -6.90 -24.33
N ASN A 69 -0.25 -5.58 -24.20
CA ASN A 69 0.02 -4.93 -22.92
C ASN A 69 -1.24 -4.67 -22.10
N PHE A 70 -2.43 -5.00 -22.62
CA PHE A 70 -3.68 -4.74 -21.90
C PHE A 70 -3.72 -5.40 -20.52
N GLU A 71 -3.41 -6.70 -20.44
CA GLU A 71 -3.40 -7.42 -19.17
C GLU A 71 -2.36 -6.84 -18.21
N SER A 72 -1.17 -6.49 -18.71
CA SER A 72 -0.12 -5.89 -17.90
C SER A 72 -0.55 -4.53 -17.35
N LEU A 73 -1.27 -3.74 -18.13
CA LEU A 73 -1.79 -2.45 -17.69
C LEU A 73 -2.86 -2.63 -16.61
N GLU A 74 -3.79 -3.55 -16.83
CA GLU A 74 -4.83 -3.85 -15.83
C GLU A 74 -4.20 -4.31 -14.52
N ASP A 75 -3.25 -5.25 -14.57
CA ASP A 75 -2.56 -5.74 -13.39
C ASP A 75 -1.82 -4.61 -12.67
N THR A 76 -1.21 -3.71 -13.42
CA THR A 76 -0.49 -2.57 -12.84
C THR A 76 -1.44 -1.66 -12.05
N TYR A 77 -2.63 -1.36 -12.61
CA TYR A 77 -3.61 -0.56 -11.89
C TYR A 77 -4.15 -1.27 -10.66
N LYS A 78 -4.38 -2.58 -10.75
CA LYS A 78 -4.82 -3.37 -9.58
C LYS A 78 -3.75 -3.36 -8.49
N ASP A 79 -2.47 -3.45 -8.85
CA ASP A 79 -1.38 -3.32 -7.89
C ASP A 79 -1.41 -1.94 -7.21
N MET A 80 -1.66 -0.87 -7.98
CA MET A 80 -1.74 0.47 -7.42
C MET A 80 -2.87 0.60 -6.40
N ILE A 81 -4.02 -0.01 -6.69
CA ILE A 81 -5.15 -0.04 -5.75
C ILE A 81 -4.73 -0.69 -4.44
N ASN A 82 -4.07 -1.85 -4.52
CA ASN A 82 -3.64 -2.58 -3.34
C ASN A 82 -2.56 -1.81 -2.56
N TYR A 83 -1.58 -1.24 -3.23
CA TYR A 83 -0.57 -0.43 -2.54
C TYR A 83 -1.18 0.83 -1.91
N ALA A 84 -2.19 1.43 -2.54
CA ALA A 84 -2.89 2.55 -1.92
C ALA A 84 -3.60 2.11 -0.63
N SER A 85 -4.19 0.92 -0.61
CA SER A 85 -4.80 0.38 0.59
C SER A 85 -3.76 0.13 1.69
N PHE A 86 -2.56 -0.33 1.32
CA PHE A 86 -1.47 -0.50 2.26
C PHE A 86 -1.03 0.83 2.86
N ALA A 87 -0.97 1.88 2.04
CA ALA A 87 -0.63 3.21 2.53
C ALA A 87 -1.61 3.69 3.60
N VAL A 88 -2.91 3.50 3.34
CA VAL A 88 -3.95 3.87 4.31
C VAL A 88 -3.82 3.05 5.60
N SER A 89 -3.58 1.75 5.47
CA SER A 89 -3.38 0.86 6.62
C SER A 89 -2.19 1.33 7.47
N TYR A 90 -1.09 1.67 6.81
CA TYR A 90 0.11 2.15 7.51
C TYR A 90 -0.16 3.48 8.21
N MET A 91 -0.86 4.41 7.55
CA MET A 91 -1.24 5.70 8.16
C MET A 91 -2.05 5.50 9.44
N ARG A 92 -2.88 4.47 9.47
CA ARG A 92 -3.72 4.15 10.63
C ARG A 92 -2.97 3.42 11.75
N GLY A 93 -1.71 3.06 11.52
CA GLY A 93 -0.94 2.28 12.48
C GLY A 93 -1.42 0.84 12.63
N LYS A 94 -2.09 0.30 11.62
CA LYS A 94 -2.75 -1.01 11.69
C LYS A 94 -2.10 -2.09 10.83
N MET A 95 -1.02 -1.77 10.15
CA MET A 95 -0.34 -2.77 9.33
C MET A 95 0.38 -3.79 10.22
N ASP A 96 0.33 -5.06 9.82
CA ASP A 96 0.98 -6.13 10.55
C ASP A 96 2.48 -5.86 10.71
N GLY A 97 2.95 -5.97 11.95
CA GLY A 97 4.36 -5.74 12.29
C GLY A 97 4.74 -4.29 12.48
N GLN A 98 3.80 -3.37 12.42
CA GLN A 98 4.06 -1.96 12.59
C GLN A 98 4.36 -1.65 14.06
N GLN A 99 5.48 -0.93 14.29
CA GLN A 99 5.90 -0.59 15.65
C GLN A 99 5.08 0.58 16.20
N SER A 100 4.72 0.48 17.50
CA SER A 100 4.06 1.59 18.19
C SER A 100 5.05 2.74 18.43
N GLY A 101 4.52 3.95 18.63
CA GLY A 101 5.35 5.11 18.93
C GLY A 101 6.05 5.71 17.71
N ARG A 102 5.69 5.27 16.51
CA ARG A 102 6.24 5.79 15.27
C ARG A 102 5.13 6.40 14.41
N ASP A 103 5.51 7.42 13.63
CA ASP A 103 4.57 8.09 12.73
C ASP A 103 4.42 7.31 11.41
N MET A 104 3.66 7.87 10.48
CA MET A 104 3.40 7.23 9.20
C MET A 104 4.63 7.12 8.29
N PHE A 105 5.73 7.78 8.64
CA PHE A 105 7.01 7.68 7.94
C PHE A 105 7.99 6.78 8.68
N ASN A 106 7.49 6.04 9.67
CA ASN A 106 8.27 5.14 10.51
C ASN A 106 9.36 5.86 11.31
N LYS A 107 9.08 7.10 11.69
CA LYS A 107 9.97 7.90 12.54
C LYS A 107 9.42 8.00 13.95
N PRO A 108 10.27 8.11 14.97
CA PRO A 108 9.79 8.28 16.33
C PRO A 108 8.91 9.51 16.46
N LYS A 109 7.79 9.37 17.14
CA LYS A 109 6.91 10.52 17.41
C LYS A 109 7.52 11.40 18.48
N VAL A 110 7.47 12.71 18.26
CA VAL A 110 7.95 13.70 19.22
C VAL A 110 6.90 13.85 20.31
N LYS A 111 7.33 13.78 21.59
CA LYS A 111 6.43 13.97 22.71
C LYS A 111 6.00 15.42 22.79
N LYS A 112 4.70 15.66 22.92
CA LYS A 112 4.16 17.02 22.99
C LYS A 112 4.80 17.87 24.10
N LEU A 113 5.10 17.27 25.24
CA LEU A 113 5.70 17.95 26.36
C LEU A 113 7.08 18.51 26.00
N TRP A 114 7.90 17.71 25.33
CA TRP A 114 9.21 18.13 24.86
C TRP A 114 9.09 19.30 23.88
N TYR A 115 8.18 19.22 22.96
CA TYR A 115 7.93 20.27 21.98
C TYR A 115 7.51 21.58 22.63
N LYS A 116 6.65 21.52 23.67
CA LYS A 116 6.24 22.70 24.41
C LYS A 116 7.41 23.38 25.11
N LYS A 117 8.35 22.61 25.66
CA LYS A 117 9.55 23.16 26.31
C LYS A 117 10.39 23.98 25.34
N ILE A 118 10.54 23.48 24.11
CA ILE A 118 11.30 24.18 23.08
C ILE A 118 10.63 25.51 22.72
N GLN A 119 9.30 25.52 22.63
CA GLN A 119 8.56 26.72 22.27
C GLN A 119 8.60 27.80 23.34
N VAL A 120 8.76 27.43 24.59
CA VAL A 120 8.81 28.39 25.72
C VAL A 120 10.13 29.11 25.80
N ILE A 121 11.17 28.49 25.31
CA ILE A 121 12.50 29.10 25.26
C ILE A 121 12.61 30.14 24.15
#